data_db8960707829c765cabc326003f3ce57
#
_entry.id   db8960707829c765cabc326003f3ce57
#
_cell.length_a   1.000
_cell.length_b   1.000
_cell.length_c   1.000
_cell.angle_alpha   90.00
_cell.angle_beta   90.00
_cell.angle_gamma   90.00
#
_symmetry.space_group_name_H-M   'P 1'
#
loop_
_entity.id
_entity.type
_entity.pdbx_description
1 polymer ?
#
loop_
_entity_poly.entity_id
_entity_poly.type
_entity_poly.pdbx_seq_one_letter_code
_entity_poly.pdbx_strand_id
1 'polypeptide(L)'
;MSKKIFTEKEIQLLSSNKYVKSVRPKGITYTDEFKRLFIVEKEKGKFPRQIFEECGFDVETLGMDRIKAASKRWKKAYDENGISGLRDRRADSLGRFKAKDLTLEKKNALLEAQINLLKAENELFKKDSICRKEAEQVILSPSQKYTLIYSVIEKYQLKHMVSYLCKIAEVSRSGYYNYFSMKSQEQRKRKDEEDKNTKEIILKALHFKKRKKGARQIKMTLESQFKVVYNLKRIRRIMKKYDIICPIRKANPYKRIMKATKEHRVVPNLLNRQFKQGIPGKTLLTDITYLFYGKGQKAYLSTIMDSSTNEIVAYNVSNRLTIDLATDTLLRLKKNRRFKKTKDALIHSDQGVHYTHPSFQKLVKELGLLQSMSRRGNCWDNAPQESFFGHFKDEAFIKSCTSLAELKHEIKQYMKYYNHDRCQWNLKKMSPVQFRAYLLKTA
;
A
#
# COMPACT_ATOMS: atom_id res chain seq x y z
N MET A 1 -52.40 -35.47 -24.31
CA MET A 1 -50.93 -35.35 -24.28
C MET A 1 -50.39 -35.84 -25.62
N SER A 2 -49.44 -35.11 -26.25
CA SER A 2 -48.81 -35.55 -27.51
C SER A 2 -48.14 -36.88 -27.31
N LYS A 3 -48.48 -37.88 -28.17
CA LYS A 3 -47.92 -39.24 -28.13
C LYS A 3 -46.49 -39.32 -28.73
N LYS A 4 -46.03 -38.25 -29.38
CA LYS A 4 -44.71 -38.22 -30.05
C LYS A 4 -43.58 -38.11 -29.01
N ILE A 5 -42.65 -39.05 -29.06
CA ILE A 5 -41.42 -39.10 -28.27
C ILE A 5 -40.28 -38.50 -29.11
N PHE A 6 -39.45 -37.61 -28.55
CA PHE A 6 -38.34 -37.03 -29.27
C PHE A 6 -37.19 -38.01 -29.40
N THR A 7 -36.59 -38.12 -30.58
CA THR A 7 -35.34 -38.83 -30.85
C THR A 7 -34.12 -38.06 -30.30
N GLU A 8 -32.99 -38.73 -30.15
CA GLU A 8 -31.78 -38.08 -29.66
C GLU A 8 -31.32 -36.87 -30.53
N LYS A 9 -31.44 -37.01 -31.84
CA LYS A 9 -31.15 -35.92 -32.79
C LYS A 9 -32.10 -34.72 -32.63
N GLU A 10 -33.39 -34.98 -32.43
CA GLU A 10 -34.38 -33.92 -32.16
C GLU A 10 -34.16 -33.28 -30.81
N ILE A 11 -33.71 -34.03 -29.79
CA ILE A 11 -33.34 -33.47 -28.49
C ILE A 11 -32.15 -32.52 -28.61
N GLN A 12 -31.11 -32.92 -29.36
CA GLN A 12 -29.94 -32.05 -29.59
C GLN A 12 -30.33 -30.78 -30.33
N LEU A 13 -31.09 -30.90 -31.39
CA LEU A 13 -31.57 -29.75 -32.17
C LEU A 13 -32.41 -28.79 -31.33
N LEU A 14 -33.33 -29.28 -30.55
CA LEU A 14 -34.18 -28.46 -29.69
C LEU A 14 -33.41 -27.83 -28.51
N SER A 15 -32.38 -28.54 -27.99
CA SER A 15 -31.56 -28.02 -26.90
C SER A 15 -30.63 -26.89 -27.32
N SER A 16 -30.31 -26.74 -28.60
CA SER A 16 -29.48 -25.63 -29.14
C SER A 16 -30.23 -24.28 -29.19
N ASN A 17 -31.56 -24.30 -29.08
CA ASN A 17 -32.35 -23.06 -29.12
C ASN A 17 -32.26 -22.32 -27.79
N LYS A 18 -31.89 -21.03 -27.82
CA LYS A 18 -31.72 -20.14 -26.65
C LYS A 18 -32.96 -20.04 -25.74
N TYR A 19 -34.15 -20.31 -26.25
CA TYR A 19 -35.41 -20.26 -25.53
C TYR A 19 -35.80 -21.58 -24.85
N VAL A 20 -34.94 -22.58 -24.94
CA VAL A 20 -35.16 -23.90 -24.31
C VAL A 20 -34.29 -24.04 -23.05
N LYS A 21 -34.93 -24.39 -21.94
CA LYS A 21 -34.26 -24.64 -20.66
C LYS A 21 -33.80 -26.09 -20.51
N SER A 22 -34.62 -27.02 -20.95
CA SER A 22 -34.28 -28.45 -20.97
C SER A 22 -35.22 -29.23 -21.89
N VAL A 23 -34.70 -30.27 -22.52
CA VAL A 23 -35.50 -31.23 -23.34
C VAL A 23 -35.38 -32.61 -22.72
N ARG A 24 -36.50 -33.35 -22.69
CA ARG A 24 -36.56 -34.76 -22.29
C ARG A 24 -37.31 -35.52 -23.37
N PRO A 25 -37.17 -36.87 -23.48
CA PRO A 25 -37.84 -37.63 -24.55
C PRO A 25 -39.35 -37.37 -24.61
N LYS A 26 -40.00 -37.13 -23.53
CA LYS A 26 -41.47 -36.89 -23.47
C LYS A 26 -41.86 -35.44 -23.26
N GLY A 27 -40.95 -34.46 -23.17
CA GLY A 27 -41.32 -33.09 -22.87
C GLY A 27 -40.19 -32.06 -23.05
N ILE A 28 -40.58 -30.81 -23.19
CA ILE A 28 -39.70 -29.66 -23.34
C ILE A 28 -40.06 -28.61 -22.29
N THR A 29 -39.08 -28.00 -21.72
CA THR A 29 -39.22 -26.87 -20.77
C THR A 29 -38.63 -25.62 -21.42
N TYR A 30 -39.41 -24.58 -21.50
CA TYR A 30 -39.02 -23.31 -22.08
C TYR A 30 -38.52 -22.33 -21.02
N THR A 31 -37.70 -21.36 -21.45
CA THR A 31 -37.25 -20.28 -20.57
C THR A 31 -38.39 -19.33 -20.20
N ASP A 32 -38.29 -18.68 -19.05
CA ASP A 32 -39.33 -17.72 -18.63
C ASP A 32 -39.33 -16.46 -19.56
N GLU A 33 -38.20 -16.17 -20.20
CA GLU A 33 -38.07 -15.13 -21.21
C GLU A 33 -38.92 -15.43 -22.42
N PHE A 34 -38.85 -16.68 -22.94
CA PHE A 34 -39.69 -17.08 -24.08
C PHE A 34 -41.17 -17.05 -23.77
N LYS A 35 -41.56 -17.49 -22.58
CA LYS A 35 -42.98 -17.46 -22.18
C LYS A 35 -43.53 -16.01 -22.13
N ARG A 36 -42.72 -15.05 -21.66
CA ARG A 36 -43.09 -13.62 -21.67
C ARG A 36 -43.23 -13.08 -23.11
N LEU A 37 -42.21 -13.32 -23.92
CA LEU A 37 -42.20 -12.93 -25.32
C LEU A 37 -43.42 -13.51 -26.08
N PHE A 38 -43.71 -14.79 -25.84
CA PHE A 38 -44.84 -15.46 -26.44
C PHE A 38 -46.17 -14.77 -26.10
N ILE A 39 -46.40 -14.39 -24.85
CA ILE A 39 -47.65 -13.69 -24.43
C ILE A 39 -47.75 -12.33 -25.14
N VAL A 40 -46.65 -11.54 -25.13
CA VAL A 40 -46.61 -10.21 -25.76
C VAL A 40 -46.94 -10.30 -27.29
N GLU A 41 -46.30 -11.23 -28.00
CA GLU A 41 -46.54 -11.38 -29.42
C GLU A 41 -47.95 -11.93 -29.73
N LYS A 42 -48.48 -12.75 -28.85
CA LYS A 42 -49.87 -13.24 -28.98
C LYS A 42 -50.91 -12.14 -28.71
N GLU A 43 -50.66 -11.22 -27.78
CA GLU A 43 -51.55 -10.04 -27.58
C GLU A 43 -51.51 -9.08 -28.78
N LYS A 44 -50.40 -9.05 -29.52
CA LYS A 44 -50.32 -8.34 -30.82
C LYS A 44 -51.10 -9.04 -31.97
N GLY A 45 -51.75 -10.17 -31.70
CA GLY A 45 -52.59 -10.88 -32.67
C GLY A 45 -51.88 -11.98 -33.45
N LYS A 46 -50.61 -12.31 -33.16
CA LYS A 46 -49.90 -13.39 -33.86
C LYS A 46 -50.39 -14.77 -33.46
N PHE A 47 -50.41 -15.69 -34.43
CA PHE A 47 -50.76 -17.07 -34.15
C PHE A 47 -49.64 -17.84 -33.44
N PRO A 48 -49.95 -18.77 -32.52
CA PRO A 48 -48.95 -19.53 -31.78
C PRO A 48 -47.91 -20.21 -32.66
N ARG A 49 -48.27 -20.72 -33.80
CA ARG A 49 -47.35 -21.33 -34.78
C ARG A 49 -46.30 -20.33 -35.25
N GLN A 50 -46.72 -19.18 -35.68
CA GLN A 50 -45.83 -18.12 -36.20
C GLN A 50 -44.82 -17.66 -35.13
N ILE A 51 -45.24 -17.49 -33.86
CA ILE A 51 -44.37 -17.08 -32.77
C ILE A 51 -43.26 -18.12 -32.53
N PHE A 52 -43.59 -19.41 -32.59
CA PHE A 52 -42.61 -20.46 -32.43
C PHE A 52 -41.64 -20.52 -33.62
N GLU A 53 -42.13 -20.38 -34.87
CA GLU A 53 -41.31 -20.32 -36.10
C GLU A 53 -40.35 -19.11 -36.06
N GLU A 54 -40.84 -17.91 -35.72
CA GLU A 54 -40.03 -16.69 -35.61
C GLU A 54 -38.94 -16.80 -34.51
N CYS A 55 -39.20 -17.58 -33.48
CA CYS A 55 -38.23 -17.85 -32.40
C CYS A 55 -37.29 -19.03 -32.70
N GLY A 56 -37.28 -19.52 -33.93
CA GLY A 56 -36.35 -20.56 -34.38
C GLY A 56 -36.69 -21.98 -33.93
N PHE A 57 -37.97 -22.26 -33.64
CA PHE A 57 -38.43 -23.61 -33.36
C PHE A 57 -38.91 -24.31 -34.63
N ASP A 58 -38.44 -25.50 -34.87
CA ASP A 58 -39.01 -26.37 -35.87
C ASP A 58 -40.36 -26.92 -35.38
N VAL A 59 -41.45 -26.42 -36.02
CA VAL A 59 -42.81 -26.74 -35.62
C VAL A 59 -43.20 -28.15 -35.96
N GLU A 60 -42.57 -28.76 -36.96
CA GLU A 60 -42.82 -30.16 -37.33
C GLU A 60 -42.21 -31.11 -36.28
N THR A 61 -41.01 -30.83 -35.86
CA THR A 61 -40.34 -31.57 -34.76
C THR A 61 -41.07 -31.42 -33.44
N LEU A 62 -41.50 -30.19 -33.07
CA LEU A 62 -42.24 -29.94 -31.83
C LEU A 62 -43.62 -30.56 -31.80
N GLY A 63 -44.34 -30.51 -32.92
CA GLY A 63 -45.74 -30.91 -33.05
C GLY A 63 -46.75 -29.89 -32.57
N MET A 64 -47.76 -29.62 -33.39
CA MET A 64 -48.81 -28.62 -33.17
C MET A 64 -49.56 -28.80 -31.82
N ASP A 65 -49.75 -30.02 -31.37
CA ASP A 65 -50.44 -30.29 -30.11
C ASP A 65 -49.67 -29.71 -28.87
N ARG A 66 -48.34 -29.83 -28.93
CA ARG A 66 -47.48 -29.26 -27.84
C ARG A 66 -47.50 -27.74 -27.84
N ILE A 67 -47.49 -27.13 -29.03
CA ILE A 67 -47.58 -25.69 -29.18
C ILE A 67 -48.93 -25.16 -28.67
N LYS A 68 -50.03 -25.81 -29.08
CA LYS A 68 -51.37 -25.45 -28.58
C LYS A 68 -51.51 -25.63 -27.08
N ALA A 69 -50.99 -26.73 -26.52
CA ALA A 69 -51.02 -27.01 -25.09
C ALA A 69 -50.16 -26.02 -24.29
N ALA A 70 -48.99 -25.61 -24.82
CA ALA A 70 -48.16 -24.59 -24.21
C ALA A 70 -48.85 -23.22 -24.21
N SER A 71 -49.38 -22.81 -25.36
CA SER A 71 -50.17 -21.59 -25.52
C SER A 71 -51.35 -21.48 -24.58
N LYS A 72 -52.14 -22.56 -24.44
CA LYS A 72 -53.27 -22.59 -23.50
C LYS A 72 -52.84 -22.46 -22.03
N ARG A 73 -51.77 -23.16 -21.64
CA ARG A 73 -51.28 -23.10 -20.27
C ARG A 73 -50.69 -21.74 -19.91
N TRP A 74 -49.87 -21.14 -20.82
CA TRP A 74 -49.27 -19.85 -20.55
C TRP A 74 -50.28 -18.72 -20.53
N LYS A 75 -51.29 -18.73 -21.44
CA LYS A 75 -52.35 -17.75 -21.44
C LYS A 75 -53.13 -17.84 -20.12
N LYS A 76 -53.56 -19.03 -19.73
CA LYS A 76 -54.27 -19.23 -18.44
C LYS A 76 -53.44 -18.76 -17.25
N ALA A 77 -52.15 -19.08 -17.19
CA ALA A 77 -51.27 -18.66 -16.10
C ALA A 77 -51.04 -17.14 -16.06
N TYR A 78 -51.05 -16.50 -17.21
CA TYR A 78 -50.92 -15.04 -17.34
C TYR A 78 -52.27 -14.35 -16.95
N ASP A 79 -53.39 -14.87 -17.40
CA ASP A 79 -54.72 -14.33 -17.08
C ASP A 79 -55.03 -14.42 -15.55
N GLU A 80 -54.53 -15.49 -14.86
CA GLU A 80 -54.74 -15.70 -13.44
C GLU A 80 -53.76 -14.93 -12.52
N ASN A 81 -52.51 -14.79 -12.93
CA ASN A 81 -51.44 -14.30 -12.03
C ASN A 81 -50.47 -13.29 -12.70
N GLY A 82 -50.86 -12.75 -13.87
CA GLY A 82 -49.98 -11.85 -14.62
C GLY A 82 -48.61 -12.43 -15.01
N ILE A 83 -47.62 -11.60 -15.18
CA ILE A 83 -46.24 -12.00 -15.51
C ILE A 83 -45.62 -12.95 -14.49
N SER A 84 -46.00 -12.88 -13.22
CA SER A 84 -45.54 -13.77 -12.16
C SER A 84 -46.03 -15.22 -12.31
N GLY A 85 -47.15 -15.44 -12.98
CA GLY A 85 -47.71 -16.77 -13.29
C GLY A 85 -46.89 -17.54 -14.33
N LEU A 86 -46.06 -16.86 -15.13
CA LEU A 86 -45.21 -17.49 -16.15
C LEU A 86 -43.90 -18.04 -15.62
N ARG A 87 -43.52 -17.71 -14.37
CA ARG A 87 -42.31 -18.28 -13.72
C ARG A 87 -42.46 -19.79 -13.48
N ASP A 88 -41.35 -20.52 -13.64
CA ASP A 88 -41.31 -21.95 -13.38
C ASP A 88 -41.24 -22.21 -11.85
N ARG A 89 -42.41 -22.43 -11.25
CA ARG A 89 -42.55 -22.69 -9.80
C ARG A 89 -42.02 -24.07 -9.35
N ARG A 90 -41.51 -24.92 -10.23
CA ARG A 90 -41.00 -26.25 -9.88
C ARG A 90 -39.70 -26.20 -9.06
N ALA A 91 -38.94 -25.10 -9.16
CA ALA A 91 -37.76 -24.88 -8.33
C ALA A 91 -38.13 -24.44 -6.89
N ASP A 92 -39.32 -23.87 -6.68
CA ASP A 92 -39.80 -23.39 -5.37
C ASP A 92 -40.57 -24.47 -4.60
N SER A 93 -40.74 -25.67 -5.17
CA SER A 93 -41.53 -26.77 -4.58
C SER A 93 -40.69 -27.76 -3.77
N LEU A 94 -39.57 -27.37 -3.20
CA LEU A 94 -38.97 -28.06 -2.06
C LEU A 94 -39.76 -27.67 -0.81
N GLY A 95 -40.84 -28.45 -0.52
CA GLY A 95 -41.64 -28.30 0.64
C GLY A 95 -42.94 -27.52 0.43
N ARG A 96 -43.90 -28.09 -0.29
CA ARG A 96 -45.31 -27.69 -0.16
C ARG A 96 -45.77 -28.01 1.25
N PHE A 97 -45.60 -27.07 2.19
CA PHE A 97 -46.53 -26.95 3.31
C PHE A 97 -47.88 -26.54 2.72
N LYS A 98 -48.83 -27.45 2.75
CA LYS A 98 -50.23 -27.13 2.52
C LYS A 98 -50.60 -26.04 3.53
N ALA A 99 -50.96 -24.86 3.04
CA ALA A 99 -51.50 -23.77 3.84
C ALA A 99 -52.93 -24.13 4.29
N LYS A 100 -53.06 -25.20 5.09
CA LYS A 100 -54.24 -25.49 5.83
C LYS A 100 -53.86 -25.38 7.31
N ASP A 101 -54.51 -24.40 7.96
CA ASP A 101 -54.58 -24.24 9.41
C ASP A 101 -53.24 -24.04 10.17
N LEU A 102 -52.48 -23.03 9.78
CA LEU A 102 -51.48 -22.46 10.68
C LEU A 102 -52.24 -21.61 11.72
N THR A 103 -52.14 -22.00 12.99
CA THR A 103 -52.61 -21.16 14.10
C THR A 103 -52.00 -19.76 14.02
N LEU A 104 -52.70 -18.73 14.51
CA LEU A 104 -52.21 -17.32 14.49
C LEU A 104 -50.79 -17.19 15.06
N GLU A 105 -50.45 -17.97 16.09
CA GLU A 105 -49.12 -18.03 16.70
C GLU A 105 -48.03 -18.50 15.72
N LYS A 106 -48.33 -19.55 14.93
CA LYS A 106 -47.38 -20.06 13.91
C LYS A 106 -47.18 -19.06 12.74
N LYS A 107 -48.26 -18.30 12.40
CA LYS A 107 -48.15 -17.23 11.41
C LYS A 107 -47.30 -16.08 11.93
N ASN A 108 -47.49 -15.68 13.18
CA ASN A 108 -46.67 -14.63 13.81
C ASN A 108 -45.19 -15.04 13.90
N ALA A 109 -44.89 -16.25 14.35
CA ALA A 109 -43.53 -16.77 14.40
C ALA A 109 -42.85 -16.80 13.01
N LEU A 110 -43.60 -17.10 11.94
CA LEU A 110 -43.08 -17.08 10.57
C LEU A 110 -42.79 -15.65 10.09
N LEU A 111 -43.67 -14.70 10.41
CA LEU A 111 -43.50 -13.29 10.09
C LEU A 111 -42.34 -12.68 10.87
N GLU A 112 -42.17 -13.00 12.13
CA GLU A 112 -41.00 -12.57 12.94
C GLU A 112 -39.69 -13.10 12.38
N ALA A 113 -39.64 -14.38 11.97
CA ALA A 113 -38.47 -14.95 11.32
C ALA A 113 -38.12 -14.25 9.97
N GLN A 114 -39.17 -13.89 9.19
CA GLN A 114 -38.98 -13.11 7.96
C GLN A 114 -38.45 -11.70 8.23
N ILE A 115 -39.03 -11.02 9.25
CA ILE A 115 -38.55 -9.69 9.67
C ILE A 115 -37.10 -9.73 10.13
N ASN A 116 -36.72 -10.73 10.91
CA ASN A 116 -35.35 -10.90 11.38
C ASN A 116 -34.39 -11.17 10.23
N LEU A 117 -34.78 -11.95 9.24
CA LEU A 117 -33.98 -12.18 8.04
C LEU A 117 -33.79 -10.89 7.23
N LEU A 118 -34.86 -10.13 6.99
CA LEU A 118 -34.78 -8.85 6.27
C LEU A 118 -33.94 -7.80 7.01
N LYS A 119 -34.00 -7.77 8.35
CA LYS A 119 -33.13 -6.92 9.17
C LYS A 119 -31.66 -7.31 9.02
N ALA A 120 -31.39 -8.62 9.00
CA ALA A 120 -30.03 -9.16 8.81
C ALA A 120 -29.46 -8.80 7.44
N GLU A 121 -30.23 -8.96 6.37
CA GLU A 121 -29.86 -8.56 5.01
C GLU A 121 -29.57 -7.05 4.93
N ASN A 122 -30.45 -6.23 5.48
CA ASN A 122 -30.26 -4.78 5.52
C ASN A 122 -29.00 -4.37 6.29
N GLU A 123 -28.66 -5.05 7.38
CA GLU A 123 -27.42 -4.75 8.13
C GLU A 123 -26.17 -5.12 7.34
N LEU A 124 -26.19 -6.25 6.62
CA LEU A 124 -25.11 -6.64 5.70
C LEU A 124 -24.92 -5.62 4.58
N PHE A 125 -26.01 -5.21 3.91
CA PHE A 125 -25.96 -4.23 2.84
C PHE A 125 -25.56 -2.83 3.32
N LYS A 126 -26.04 -2.38 4.48
CA LYS A 126 -25.68 -1.08 5.05
C LYS A 126 -24.18 -1.01 5.35
N LYS A 127 -23.59 -2.01 5.97
CA LYS A 127 -22.16 -2.02 6.27
C LYS A 127 -21.31 -2.10 5.01
N ASP A 128 -21.72 -2.85 3.99
CA ASP A 128 -21.04 -2.88 2.70
C ASP A 128 -21.19 -1.54 1.93
N SER A 129 -22.35 -0.88 2.01
CA SER A 129 -22.62 0.40 1.34
C SER A 129 -22.00 1.61 2.06
N ILE A 130 -21.86 1.60 3.36
CA ILE A 130 -21.16 2.65 4.14
C ILE A 130 -19.66 2.62 3.77
N CYS A 131 -19.06 1.43 3.68
CA CYS A 131 -17.68 1.26 3.23
C CYS A 131 -17.45 1.70 1.77
N ARG A 132 -18.50 1.75 0.94
CA ARG A 132 -18.41 2.24 -0.46
C ARG A 132 -18.62 3.76 -0.59
N LYS A 133 -19.26 4.42 0.39
CA LYS A 133 -19.59 5.87 0.34
C LYS A 133 -18.52 6.77 0.96
N GLU A 134 -17.72 6.27 1.90
CA GLU A 134 -16.54 7.01 2.34
C GLU A 134 -15.48 6.96 1.24
N ALA A 135 -14.93 8.10 0.87
CA ALA A 135 -14.14 8.43 -0.33
C ALA A 135 -12.91 7.52 -0.65
N GLU A 136 -12.71 6.44 0.07
CA GLU A 136 -11.83 5.31 -0.26
C GLU A 136 -12.71 4.06 -0.33
N GLN A 137 -12.80 3.45 -1.51
CA GLN A 137 -13.46 2.16 -1.76
C GLN A 137 -12.84 1.07 -0.87
N VAL A 138 -13.21 1.01 0.39
CA VAL A 138 -12.78 -0.04 1.32
C VAL A 138 -13.68 -1.26 1.12
N ILE A 139 -13.31 -2.10 0.17
CA ILE A 139 -13.93 -3.41 0.00
C ILE A 139 -13.61 -4.23 1.26
N LEU A 140 -14.65 -4.70 1.97
CA LEU A 140 -14.49 -5.56 3.14
C LEU A 140 -13.71 -6.83 2.77
N SER A 141 -12.67 -7.14 3.52
CA SER A 141 -11.91 -8.38 3.36
C SER A 141 -12.80 -9.59 3.69
N PRO A 142 -12.54 -10.78 3.11
CA PRO A 142 -13.32 -11.99 3.41
C PRO A 142 -13.44 -12.29 4.92
N SER A 143 -12.38 -12.04 5.70
CA SER A 143 -12.39 -12.21 7.16
C SER A 143 -13.36 -11.27 7.87
N GLN A 144 -13.46 -10.02 7.43
CA GLN A 144 -14.41 -9.06 7.97
C GLN A 144 -15.85 -9.43 7.59
N LYS A 145 -16.07 -9.95 6.37
CA LYS A 145 -17.36 -10.47 5.94
C LYS A 145 -17.79 -11.68 6.79
N TYR A 146 -16.87 -12.61 7.09
CA TYR A 146 -17.19 -13.76 7.97
C TYR A 146 -17.58 -13.34 9.39
N THR A 147 -16.84 -12.41 10.00
CA THR A 147 -17.17 -11.87 11.33
C THR A 147 -18.51 -11.14 11.31
N LEU A 148 -18.82 -10.42 10.25
CA LEU A 148 -20.10 -9.74 10.08
C LEU A 148 -21.26 -10.74 9.96
N ILE A 149 -21.10 -11.78 9.13
CA ILE A 149 -22.10 -12.86 8.99
C ILE A 149 -22.35 -13.52 10.35
N TYR A 150 -21.28 -13.84 11.09
CA TYR A 150 -21.39 -14.44 12.42
C TYR A 150 -22.15 -13.54 13.38
N SER A 151 -21.81 -12.26 13.48
CA SER A 151 -22.47 -11.30 14.35
C SER A 151 -23.97 -11.11 14.02
N VAL A 152 -24.32 -11.16 12.73
CA VAL A 152 -25.71 -11.04 12.27
C VAL A 152 -26.52 -12.30 12.61
N ILE A 153 -25.94 -13.50 12.42
CA ILE A 153 -26.58 -14.77 12.81
C ILE A 153 -26.86 -14.80 14.30
N GLU A 154 -25.89 -14.43 15.14
CA GLU A 154 -26.03 -14.36 16.59
C GLU A 154 -27.11 -13.36 17.02
N LYS A 155 -27.03 -12.14 16.48
CA LYS A 155 -27.94 -11.04 16.84
C LYS A 155 -29.40 -11.32 16.52
N TYR A 156 -29.68 -11.95 15.38
CA TYR A 156 -31.06 -12.23 14.92
C TYR A 156 -31.46 -13.71 15.09
N GLN A 157 -30.62 -14.52 15.77
CA GLN A 157 -30.89 -15.94 16.09
C GLN A 157 -31.29 -16.76 14.85
N LEU A 158 -30.58 -16.54 13.71
CA LEU A 158 -30.91 -17.17 12.44
C LEU A 158 -30.37 -18.61 12.36
N LYS A 159 -31.27 -19.59 12.31
CA LYS A 159 -30.93 -21.01 12.16
C LYS A 159 -30.75 -21.39 10.69
N HIS A 160 -29.68 -22.14 10.38
CA HIS A 160 -29.38 -22.69 9.05
C HIS A 160 -29.19 -21.67 7.89
N MET A 161 -28.94 -20.39 8.20
CA MET A 161 -28.84 -19.31 7.21
C MET A 161 -27.41 -18.97 6.73
N VAL A 162 -26.40 -19.68 7.24
CA VAL A 162 -24.96 -19.43 6.85
C VAL A 162 -24.76 -19.51 5.35
N SER A 163 -25.34 -20.52 4.68
CA SER A 163 -25.17 -20.70 3.23
C SER A 163 -25.75 -19.54 2.43
N TYR A 164 -26.90 -19.05 2.85
CA TYR A 164 -27.61 -17.93 2.22
C TYR A 164 -26.87 -16.60 2.42
N LEU A 165 -26.46 -16.30 3.66
CA LEU A 165 -25.74 -15.06 3.97
C LEU A 165 -24.34 -15.04 3.35
N CYS A 166 -23.64 -16.17 3.25
CA CYS A 166 -22.39 -16.26 2.52
C CYS A 166 -22.55 -15.96 1.02
N LYS A 167 -23.66 -16.40 0.40
CA LYS A 167 -23.99 -16.11 -0.99
C LYS A 167 -24.24 -14.61 -1.20
N ILE A 168 -24.99 -13.96 -0.32
CA ILE A 168 -25.23 -12.49 -0.38
C ILE A 168 -23.93 -11.71 -0.21
N ALA A 169 -23.08 -12.10 0.75
CA ALA A 169 -21.80 -11.45 1.01
C ALA A 169 -20.71 -11.80 -0.01
N GLU A 170 -21.00 -12.63 -1.01
CA GLU A 170 -20.04 -13.09 -2.05
C GLU A 170 -18.79 -13.74 -1.44
N VAL A 171 -18.97 -14.60 -0.43
CA VAL A 171 -17.89 -15.36 0.20
C VAL A 171 -18.19 -16.86 0.21
N SER A 172 -17.13 -17.69 0.27
CA SER A 172 -17.34 -19.14 0.29
C SER A 172 -17.79 -19.64 1.66
N ARG A 173 -18.75 -20.55 1.67
CA ARG A 173 -19.22 -21.23 2.88
C ARG A 173 -18.12 -22.03 3.57
N SER A 174 -17.27 -22.74 2.81
CA SER A 174 -16.14 -23.48 3.35
C SER A 174 -15.11 -22.55 4.02
N GLY A 175 -14.87 -21.36 3.42
CA GLY A 175 -14.03 -20.32 4.01
C GLY A 175 -14.59 -19.82 5.34
N TYR A 176 -15.91 -19.65 5.45
CA TYR A 176 -16.56 -19.26 6.70
C TYR A 176 -16.30 -20.28 7.83
N TYR A 177 -16.60 -21.56 7.61
CA TYR A 177 -16.37 -22.58 8.65
C TYR A 177 -14.89 -22.77 8.96
N ASN A 178 -14.01 -22.72 7.96
CA ASN A 178 -12.56 -22.79 8.19
C ASN A 178 -12.07 -21.60 9.00
N TYR A 179 -12.62 -20.40 8.77
CA TYR A 179 -12.26 -19.20 9.54
C TYR A 179 -12.56 -19.35 11.03
N PHE A 180 -13.67 -19.99 11.40
CA PHE A 180 -14.08 -20.21 12.79
C PHE A 180 -13.58 -21.54 13.39
N SER A 181 -12.87 -22.37 12.60
CA SER A 181 -12.28 -23.60 13.13
C SER A 181 -11.26 -23.31 14.23
N MET A 182 -11.18 -24.15 15.26
CA MET A 182 -10.22 -24.01 16.37
C MET A 182 -8.78 -23.88 15.87
N LYS A 183 -8.38 -24.70 14.90
CA LYS A 183 -7.04 -24.66 14.28
C LYS A 183 -6.73 -23.30 13.66
N SER A 184 -7.67 -22.69 12.94
CA SER A 184 -7.47 -21.37 12.32
C SER A 184 -7.49 -20.24 13.34
N GLN A 185 -8.26 -20.37 14.42
CA GLN A 185 -8.27 -19.41 15.53
C GLN A 185 -6.94 -19.43 16.29
N GLU A 186 -6.42 -20.61 16.62
CA GLU A 186 -5.12 -20.76 17.28
C GLU A 186 -3.98 -20.21 16.42
N GLN A 187 -3.98 -20.51 15.11
CA GLN A 187 -2.98 -19.94 14.19
C GLN A 187 -3.02 -18.41 14.16
N ARG A 188 -4.22 -17.79 14.18
CA ARG A 188 -4.34 -16.33 14.26
C ARG A 188 -3.83 -15.78 15.59
N LYS A 189 -4.20 -16.40 16.73
CA LYS A 189 -3.71 -15.99 18.06
C LYS A 189 -2.18 -16.07 18.11
N ARG A 190 -1.59 -17.18 17.65
CA ARG A 190 -0.14 -17.36 17.61
C ARG A 190 0.56 -16.30 16.75
N LYS A 191 -0.02 -16.01 15.56
CA LYS A 191 0.49 -14.97 14.67
C LYS A 191 0.36 -13.56 15.27
N ASP A 192 -0.70 -13.29 16.03
CA ASP A 192 -0.87 -12.01 16.72
C ASP A 192 0.13 -11.84 17.88
N GLU A 193 0.46 -12.89 18.60
CA GLU A 193 1.52 -12.90 19.63
C GLU A 193 2.90 -12.68 19.00
N GLU A 194 3.21 -13.36 17.89
CA GLU A 194 4.44 -13.11 17.14
C GLU A 194 4.52 -11.67 16.63
N ASP A 195 3.41 -11.10 16.18
CA ASP A 195 3.34 -9.72 15.74
C ASP A 195 3.55 -8.74 16.89
N LYS A 196 3.01 -9.02 18.10
CA LYS A 196 3.26 -8.24 19.32
C LYS A 196 4.73 -8.26 19.71
N ASN A 197 5.35 -9.44 19.75
CA ASN A 197 6.78 -9.58 20.03
C ASN A 197 7.64 -8.83 18.99
N THR A 198 7.27 -8.96 17.71
CA THR A 198 7.94 -8.22 16.63
C THR A 198 7.79 -6.71 16.79
N LYS A 199 6.62 -6.22 17.21
CA LYS A 199 6.37 -4.80 17.52
C LYS A 199 7.34 -4.28 18.60
N GLU A 200 7.49 -5.00 19.70
CA GLU A 200 8.38 -4.58 20.80
C GLU A 200 9.83 -4.45 20.32
N ILE A 201 10.31 -5.42 19.55
CA ILE A 201 11.65 -5.39 18.98
C ILE A 201 11.82 -4.20 18.02
N ILE A 202 10.82 -3.92 17.19
CA ILE A 202 10.81 -2.75 16.28
C ILE A 202 10.81 -1.44 17.08
N LEU A 203 10.07 -1.35 18.20
CA LEU A 203 10.06 -0.18 19.07
C LEU A 203 11.41 0.05 19.75
N LYS A 204 12.09 -1.01 20.23
CA LYS A 204 13.46 -0.92 20.75
C LYS A 204 14.42 -0.34 19.70
N ALA A 205 14.34 -0.80 18.47
CA ALA A 205 15.16 -0.28 17.37
C ALA A 205 14.78 1.17 17.00
N LEU A 206 13.50 1.51 17.00
CA LEU A 206 13.01 2.88 16.75
C LEU A 206 13.56 3.87 17.78
N HIS A 207 13.55 3.51 19.06
CA HIS A 207 14.01 4.35 20.17
C HIS A 207 15.52 4.33 20.38
N PHE A 208 16.25 3.45 19.67
CA PHE A 208 17.70 3.37 19.78
C PHE A 208 18.36 4.72 19.52
N LYS A 209 19.20 5.20 20.47
CA LYS A 209 19.85 6.53 20.44
C LYS A 209 18.88 7.71 20.31
N LYS A 210 17.59 7.52 20.61
CA LYS A 210 16.53 8.55 20.55
C LYS A 210 16.46 9.32 19.21
N ARG A 211 16.93 8.75 18.11
CA ARG A 211 16.90 9.37 16.77
C ARG A 211 15.73 8.89 15.96
N LYS A 212 15.16 9.80 15.13
CA LYS A 212 14.06 9.50 14.21
C LYS A 212 14.53 8.53 13.13
N LYS A 213 13.80 7.43 12.93
CA LYS A 213 14.18 6.38 11.98
C LYS A 213 13.00 5.95 11.12
N GLY A 214 13.23 5.80 9.80
CA GLY A 214 12.29 5.16 8.88
C GLY A 214 12.44 3.63 8.86
N ALA A 215 11.52 2.91 8.22
CA ALA A 215 11.50 1.46 8.17
C ALA A 215 12.82 0.83 7.68
N ARG A 216 13.52 1.44 6.72
CA ARG A 216 14.84 0.96 6.25
C ARG A 216 15.91 1.14 7.32
N GLN A 217 15.91 2.26 8.02
CA GLN A 217 16.86 2.53 9.12
C GLN A 217 16.60 1.60 10.30
N ILE A 218 15.32 1.35 10.65
CA ILE A 218 14.94 0.36 11.66
C ILE A 218 15.50 -1.02 11.31
N LYS A 219 15.34 -1.47 10.03
CA LYS A 219 15.89 -2.74 9.57
C LYS A 219 17.41 -2.84 9.79
N MET A 220 18.15 -1.82 9.38
CA MET A 220 19.60 -1.79 9.54
C MET A 220 20.03 -1.75 11.02
N THR A 221 19.29 -1.00 11.86
CA THR A 221 19.52 -0.97 13.30
C THR A 221 19.26 -2.33 13.94
N LEU A 222 18.20 -3.05 13.54
CA LEU A 222 17.90 -4.40 14.01
C LEU A 222 19.03 -5.36 13.65
N GLU A 223 19.53 -5.33 12.44
CA GLU A 223 20.61 -6.20 11.97
C GLU A 223 21.93 -5.87 12.65
N SER A 224 22.30 -4.58 12.77
CA SER A 224 23.60 -4.16 13.29
C SER A 224 23.68 -4.21 14.82
N GLN A 225 22.66 -3.74 15.54
CA GLN A 225 22.71 -3.56 17.01
C GLN A 225 22.02 -4.68 17.77
N PHE A 226 20.93 -5.22 17.23
CA PHE A 226 20.13 -6.23 17.92
C PHE A 226 20.34 -7.64 17.37
N LYS A 227 21.10 -7.82 16.26
CA LYS A 227 21.36 -9.10 15.60
C LYS A 227 20.07 -9.82 15.13
N VAL A 228 19.01 -9.07 14.89
CA VAL A 228 17.71 -9.58 14.44
C VAL A 228 17.51 -9.25 12.97
N VAL A 229 17.24 -10.26 12.16
CA VAL A 229 17.03 -10.11 10.71
C VAL A 229 15.56 -10.22 10.38
N TYR A 230 14.91 -9.09 10.04
CA TYR A 230 13.54 -9.07 9.54
C TYR A 230 13.46 -8.56 8.10
N ASN A 231 12.55 -9.17 7.32
CA ASN A 231 12.25 -8.64 5.98
C ASN A 231 11.59 -7.25 6.11
N LEU A 232 11.98 -6.34 5.23
CA LEU A 232 11.43 -4.99 5.19
C LEU A 232 9.89 -4.96 5.01
N LYS A 233 9.32 -5.94 4.27
CA LYS A 233 7.86 -6.10 4.14
C LYS A 233 7.21 -6.40 5.50
N ARG A 234 7.83 -7.27 6.34
CA ARG A 234 7.34 -7.59 7.70
C ARG A 234 7.38 -6.34 8.58
N ILE A 235 8.49 -5.60 8.59
CA ILE A 235 8.62 -4.36 9.38
C ILE A 235 7.53 -3.35 8.99
N ARG A 236 7.35 -3.08 7.70
CA ARG A 236 6.31 -2.14 7.23
C ARG A 236 4.89 -2.59 7.58
N ARG A 237 4.61 -3.89 7.48
CA ARG A 237 3.31 -4.46 7.86
C ARG A 237 3.02 -4.25 9.34
N ILE A 238 4.00 -4.53 10.22
CA ILE A 238 3.88 -4.33 11.66
C ILE A 238 3.74 -2.84 11.99
N MET A 239 4.55 -1.98 11.39
CA MET A 239 4.42 -0.53 11.58
C MET A 239 3.03 -0.04 11.19
N LYS A 240 2.46 -0.51 10.06
CA LYS A 240 1.10 -0.16 9.64
C LYS A 240 0.04 -0.72 10.59
N LYS A 241 0.18 -1.99 11.04
CA LYS A 241 -0.79 -2.68 11.92
C LYS A 241 -0.91 -1.99 13.28
N TYR A 242 0.18 -1.40 13.79
CA TYR A 242 0.24 -0.79 15.12
C TYR A 242 0.45 0.73 15.08
N ASP A 243 0.14 1.39 13.97
CA ASP A 243 0.25 2.84 13.76
C ASP A 243 1.59 3.45 14.19
N ILE A 244 2.68 2.70 13.98
CA ILE A 244 4.03 3.19 14.25
C ILE A 244 4.42 4.15 13.11
N ILE A 245 4.22 5.44 13.36
CA ILE A 245 4.46 6.48 12.36
C ILE A 245 5.94 6.88 12.41
N CYS A 246 6.56 6.92 11.23
CA CYS A 246 7.90 7.48 11.06
C CYS A 246 7.82 9.02 11.06
N PRO A 247 8.39 9.71 12.06
CA PRO A 247 8.29 11.18 12.18
C PRO A 247 9.22 11.94 11.23
N ILE A 248 9.54 11.39 10.06
CA ILE A 248 10.35 12.04 9.02
C ILE A 248 9.42 12.79 8.09
N ARG A 249 9.71 14.09 7.86
CA ARG A 249 8.90 14.92 6.96
C ARG A 249 8.92 14.36 5.53
N LYS A 250 7.79 14.43 4.85
CA LYS A 250 7.72 14.20 3.40
C LYS A 250 8.44 15.34 2.68
N ALA A 251 9.30 15.03 1.71
CA ALA A 251 9.95 16.03 0.88
C ALA A 251 8.90 16.89 0.16
N ASN A 252 9.03 18.23 0.25
CA ASN A 252 8.14 19.13 -0.46
C ASN A 252 8.54 19.16 -1.95
N PRO A 253 7.68 18.73 -2.88
CA PRO A 253 8.00 18.68 -4.31
C PRO A 253 8.23 20.07 -4.94
N TYR A 254 7.76 21.14 -4.30
CA TYR A 254 7.83 22.51 -4.84
C TYR A 254 9.09 23.30 -4.51
N LYS A 255 10.07 22.74 -3.79
CA LYS A 255 11.34 23.43 -3.43
C LYS A 255 12.42 23.37 -4.49
N ARG A 256 12.11 23.32 -5.78
CA ARG A 256 13.11 23.20 -6.85
C ARG A 256 13.54 24.51 -7.51
N ILE A 257 13.15 25.66 -7.01
CA ILE A 257 13.47 26.93 -7.65
C ILE A 257 14.19 27.85 -6.66
N MET A 258 15.41 28.22 -6.99
CA MET A 258 16.19 29.42 -6.64
C MET A 258 17.64 29.07 -6.31
N LYS A 259 18.74 29.73 -6.77
CA LYS A 259 18.95 31.12 -7.24
C LYS A 259 20.31 31.19 -7.91
N ALA A 260 20.42 31.92 -8.99
CA ALA A 260 21.66 32.37 -9.58
C ALA A 260 22.08 33.71 -8.94
N THR A 261 23.32 33.89 -8.49
CA THR A 261 23.92 35.19 -8.31
C THR A 261 25.46 35.16 -8.27
N LYS A 262 26.05 36.01 -9.11
CA LYS A 262 27.36 36.69 -9.17
C LYS A 262 28.68 35.93 -9.11
N GLU A 263 29.54 36.32 -10.06
CA GLU A 263 30.82 35.72 -10.42
C GLU A 263 31.92 36.02 -9.40
N HIS A 264 32.60 34.94 -9.02
CA HIS A 264 33.95 34.94 -8.43
C HIS A 264 34.80 33.90 -9.17
N ARG A 265 36.13 33.91 -9.02
CA ARG A 265 37.04 32.95 -9.68
C ARG A 265 36.62 31.50 -9.48
N VAL A 266 35.99 30.95 -10.49
CA VAL A 266 35.45 29.59 -10.49
C VAL A 266 36.55 28.61 -10.93
N VAL A 267 36.72 27.54 -10.17
CA VAL A 267 37.61 26.44 -10.50
C VAL A 267 36.82 25.38 -11.30
N PRO A 268 37.43 24.71 -12.32
CA PRO A 268 36.70 23.72 -13.11
C PRO A 268 36.24 22.52 -12.28
N ASN A 269 35.14 21.87 -12.73
CA ASN A 269 34.65 20.65 -12.12
C ASN A 269 35.52 19.45 -12.49
N LEU A 270 36.47 19.10 -11.62
CA LEU A 270 37.34 17.95 -11.78
C LEU A 270 36.70 16.63 -11.34
N LEU A 271 35.67 16.72 -10.43
CA LEU A 271 35.03 15.54 -9.86
C LEU A 271 34.12 14.80 -10.83
N ASN A 272 33.45 15.52 -11.76
CA ASN A 272 32.53 14.95 -12.75
C ASN A 272 31.53 13.92 -12.19
N ARG A 273 31.03 14.14 -10.97
CA ARG A 273 30.09 13.24 -10.22
C ARG A 273 30.64 11.86 -9.86
N GLN A 274 31.96 11.66 -9.99
CA GLN A 274 32.60 10.40 -9.58
C GLN A 274 32.80 10.34 -8.06
N PHE A 275 31.69 10.38 -7.32
CA PHE A 275 31.71 10.41 -5.86
C PHE A 275 32.25 9.13 -5.21
N LYS A 276 31.98 7.96 -5.79
CA LYS A 276 32.31 6.65 -5.22
C LYS A 276 33.59 6.06 -5.86
N GLN A 277 34.71 6.60 -5.55
CA GLN A 277 35.98 6.07 -6.05
C GLN A 277 36.54 4.91 -5.20
N GLY A 278 35.87 4.55 -4.09
CA GLY A 278 36.29 3.44 -3.23
C GLY A 278 37.56 3.69 -2.40
N ILE A 279 38.16 4.85 -2.52
CA ILE A 279 39.44 5.21 -1.86
C ILE A 279 39.13 6.27 -0.79
N PRO A 280 39.19 5.91 0.52
CA PRO A 280 39.03 6.87 1.59
C PRO A 280 40.07 7.98 1.57
N GLY A 281 39.64 9.23 1.79
CA GLY A 281 40.52 10.39 1.80
C GLY A 281 40.94 10.93 0.43
N LYS A 282 40.41 10.39 -0.69
CA LYS A 282 40.70 10.87 -2.04
C LYS A 282 39.79 12.03 -2.45
N THR A 283 38.51 11.95 -2.17
CA THR A 283 37.56 12.98 -2.55
C THR A 283 36.76 13.46 -1.33
N LEU A 284 36.88 14.75 -1.04
CA LEU A 284 36.18 15.44 0.01
C LEU A 284 35.11 16.33 -0.57
N LEU A 285 33.94 16.35 0.04
CA LEU A 285 32.85 17.24 -0.30
C LEU A 285 32.66 18.24 0.85
N THR A 286 32.48 19.52 0.53
CA THR A 286 32.22 20.55 1.53
C THR A 286 31.01 21.39 1.14
N ASP A 287 30.21 21.78 2.16
CA ASP A 287 29.07 22.65 1.99
C ASP A 287 28.65 23.29 3.32
N ILE A 288 27.86 24.37 3.23
CA ILE A 288 27.34 25.11 4.37
C ILE A 288 25.80 25.06 4.38
N THR A 289 25.22 24.72 5.52
CA THR A 289 23.77 24.75 5.67
C THR A 289 23.31 25.69 6.77
N TYR A 290 22.10 26.23 6.59
CA TYR A 290 21.41 27.08 7.56
C TYR A 290 20.66 26.23 8.58
N LEU A 291 20.73 26.61 9.86
CA LEU A 291 20.03 26.00 10.97
C LEU A 291 19.18 27.06 11.67
N PHE A 292 17.95 26.69 12.01
CA PHE A 292 17.05 27.54 12.81
C PHE A 292 16.78 26.84 14.13
N TYR A 293 17.05 27.53 15.25
CA TYR A 293 16.88 27.01 16.60
C TYR A 293 16.22 28.06 17.51
N GLY A 294 15.81 27.66 18.71
CA GLY A 294 15.16 28.54 19.66
C GLY A 294 13.96 29.30 19.05
N LYS A 295 13.84 30.59 19.37
CA LYS A 295 12.79 31.47 18.86
C LYS A 295 13.12 32.06 17.48
N GLY A 296 13.62 31.22 16.53
CA GLY A 296 13.95 31.66 15.17
C GLY A 296 15.38 32.18 14.98
N GLN A 297 16.27 31.91 15.92
CA GLN A 297 17.70 32.23 15.79
C GLN A 297 18.34 31.42 14.67
N LYS A 298 19.32 32.02 13.99
CA LYS A 298 20.04 31.40 12.86
C LYS A 298 21.43 30.98 13.30
N ALA A 299 21.85 29.79 12.86
CA ALA A 299 23.24 29.33 12.89
C ALA A 299 23.60 28.69 11.55
N TYR A 300 24.88 28.51 11.34
CA TYR A 300 25.46 27.95 10.11
C TYR A 300 26.34 26.78 10.48
N LEU A 301 26.18 25.69 9.76
CA LEU A 301 26.98 24.49 9.89
C LEU A 301 27.75 24.27 8.61
N SER A 302 29.07 24.32 8.67
CA SER A 302 29.98 23.90 7.61
C SER A 302 30.47 22.49 7.90
N THR A 303 30.50 21.63 6.87
CA THR A 303 30.95 20.23 7.01
C THR A 303 31.87 19.84 5.88
N ILE A 304 32.80 18.94 6.17
CA ILE A 304 33.60 18.22 5.18
C ILE A 304 33.31 16.73 5.32
N MET A 305 32.91 16.13 4.22
CA MET A 305 32.55 14.71 4.11
C MET A 305 33.48 13.99 3.18
N ASP A 306 33.94 12.82 3.54
CA ASP A 306 34.62 11.89 2.61
C ASP A 306 33.54 11.23 1.73
N SER A 307 33.62 11.41 0.43
CA SER A 307 32.60 10.95 -0.51
C SER A 307 32.58 9.43 -0.68
N SER A 308 33.70 8.74 -0.47
CA SER A 308 33.79 7.28 -0.56
C SER A 308 33.11 6.59 0.61
N THR A 309 33.19 7.19 1.79
CA THR A 309 32.70 6.59 3.05
C THR A 309 31.48 7.29 3.62
N ASN A 310 31.12 8.47 3.12
CA ASN A 310 30.12 9.39 3.70
C ASN A 310 30.48 9.82 5.14
N GLU A 311 31.71 9.64 5.60
CA GLU A 311 32.12 10.06 6.94
C GLU A 311 32.27 11.59 7.01
N ILE A 312 31.69 12.21 8.02
CA ILE A 312 31.95 13.62 8.32
C ILE A 312 33.30 13.71 9.05
N VAL A 313 34.29 14.16 8.31
CA VAL A 313 35.70 14.22 8.80
C VAL A 313 36.05 15.55 9.49
N ALA A 314 35.33 16.62 9.19
CA ALA A 314 35.40 17.88 9.89
C ALA A 314 34.06 18.64 9.83
N TYR A 315 33.79 19.48 10.83
CA TYR A 315 32.65 20.39 10.84
C TYR A 315 32.91 21.58 11.76
N ASN A 316 32.23 22.69 11.49
CA ASN A 316 32.24 23.90 12.33
C ASN A 316 30.84 24.51 12.40
N VAL A 317 30.52 25.14 13.54
CA VAL A 317 29.23 25.79 13.80
C VAL A 317 29.44 27.22 14.25
N SER A 318 28.82 28.18 13.57
CA SER A 318 28.86 29.60 13.89
C SER A 318 27.48 30.24 13.83
N ASN A 319 27.26 31.31 14.57
CA ASN A 319 26.09 32.19 14.44
C ASN A 319 26.28 33.22 13.33
N ARG A 320 27.46 33.33 12.74
CA ARG A 320 27.79 34.26 11.64
C ARG A 320 28.21 33.47 10.39
N LEU A 321 27.78 33.97 9.24
CA LEU A 321 28.18 33.38 7.93
C LEU A 321 29.36 34.18 7.38
N THR A 322 30.53 33.98 7.99
CA THR A 322 31.78 34.60 7.57
C THR A 322 32.68 33.58 6.89
N ILE A 323 33.74 34.06 6.21
CA ILE A 323 34.73 33.20 5.58
C ILE A 323 35.38 32.25 6.59
N ASP A 324 35.55 32.69 7.85
CA ASP A 324 36.16 31.90 8.92
C ASP A 324 35.41 30.58 9.16
N LEU A 325 34.09 30.56 8.92
CA LEU A 325 33.33 29.30 9.05
C LEU A 325 33.88 28.19 8.16
N ALA A 326 34.22 28.50 6.92
CA ALA A 326 34.78 27.54 5.95
C ALA A 326 36.25 27.25 6.20
N THR A 327 37.05 28.30 6.46
CA THR A 327 38.50 28.13 6.72
C THR A 327 38.79 27.40 8.03
N ASP A 328 38.04 27.67 9.10
CA ASP A 328 38.13 26.93 10.34
C ASP A 328 37.74 25.46 10.20
N THR A 329 36.76 25.16 9.30
CA THR A 329 36.43 23.77 9.00
C THR A 329 37.62 23.03 8.37
N LEU A 330 38.37 23.70 7.44
CA LEU A 330 39.60 23.13 6.88
C LEU A 330 40.70 22.98 7.93
N LEU A 331 40.88 23.94 8.83
CA LEU A 331 41.86 23.84 9.92
C LEU A 331 41.49 22.70 10.88
N ARG A 332 40.23 22.45 11.13
CA ARG A 332 39.79 21.27 11.91
C ARG A 332 40.04 19.96 11.17
N LEU A 333 39.91 19.92 9.84
CA LEU A 333 40.34 18.77 9.03
C LEU A 333 41.83 18.49 9.23
N LYS A 334 42.68 19.52 9.16
CA LYS A 334 44.13 19.41 9.38
C LYS A 334 44.46 18.81 10.76
N LYS A 335 43.70 19.21 11.79
CA LYS A 335 43.88 18.72 13.18
C LYS A 335 43.31 17.31 13.41
N ASN A 336 42.55 16.75 12.46
CA ASN A 336 41.97 15.42 12.59
C ASN A 336 43.01 14.32 12.30
N ARG A 337 43.69 13.82 13.34
CA ARG A 337 44.68 12.76 13.25
C ARG A 337 44.18 11.43 12.70
N ARG A 338 42.86 11.18 12.74
CA ARG A 338 42.23 9.96 12.23
C ARG A 338 42.00 10.01 10.72
N PHE A 339 42.05 11.18 10.11
CA PHE A 339 41.85 11.38 8.69
C PHE A 339 43.21 11.39 7.97
N LYS A 340 43.36 10.47 7.04
CA LYS A 340 44.56 10.41 6.13
C LYS A 340 44.07 10.71 4.73
N LYS A 341 44.60 11.79 4.14
CA LYS A 341 44.35 12.13 2.72
C LYS A 341 45.30 11.39 1.82
N THR A 342 44.89 11.11 0.58
CA THR A 342 45.80 10.64 -0.51
C THR A 342 46.63 11.80 -1.07
N LYS A 343 47.68 11.49 -1.83
CA LYS A 343 48.53 12.53 -2.48
C LYS A 343 47.67 13.45 -3.39
N ASP A 344 46.74 12.87 -4.16
CA ASP A 344 45.89 13.59 -5.10
C ASP A 344 44.51 13.88 -4.52
N ALA A 345 44.43 14.17 -3.22
CA ALA A 345 43.16 14.45 -2.55
C ALA A 345 42.49 15.70 -3.09
N LEU A 346 41.22 15.58 -3.41
CA LEU A 346 40.39 16.63 -4.00
C LEU A 346 39.34 17.12 -2.97
N ILE A 347 39.16 18.43 -2.88
CA ILE A 347 38.02 19.01 -2.17
C ILE A 347 37.07 19.66 -3.18
N HIS A 348 35.81 19.23 -3.14
CA HIS A 348 34.76 19.70 -4.03
C HIS A 348 33.70 20.51 -3.26
N SER A 349 33.33 21.68 -3.79
CA SER A 349 32.33 22.58 -3.21
C SER A 349 31.38 23.11 -4.27
N ASP A 350 30.33 23.82 -3.86
CA ASP A 350 29.59 24.71 -4.74
C ASP A 350 30.43 25.96 -5.08
N GLN A 351 29.86 26.86 -5.92
CA GLN A 351 30.50 28.15 -6.29
C GLN A 351 30.16 29.27 -5.28
N GLY A 352 29.88 28.91 -4.01
CA GLY A 352 29.57 29.87 -2.97
C GLY A 352 30.75 30.82 -2.68
N VAL A 353 30.42 32.04 -2.25
CA VAL A 353 31.41 33.12 -1.96
C VAL A 353 32.52 32.63 -1.01
N HIS A 354 32.17 31.79 -0.04
CA HIS A 354 33.10 31.24 0.94
C HIS A 354 34.20 30.35 0.31
N TYR A 355 33.85 29.60 -0.75
CA TYR A 355 34.75 28.66 -1.42
C TYR A 355 35.54 29.31 -2.55
N THR A 356 35.04 30.39 -3.14
CA THR A 356 35.71 31.17 -4.17
C THR A 356 36.64 32.24 -3.59
N HIS A 357 36.59 32.50 -2.29
CA HIS A 357 37.39 33.49 -1.61
C HIS A 357 38.90 33.12 -1.62
N PRO A 358 39.82 34.06 -1.91
CA PRO A 358 41.27 33.80 -2.00
C PRO A 358 41.85 33.13 -0.75
N SER A 359 41.39 33.51 0.45
CA SER A 359 41.89 32.91 1.71
C SER A 359 41.57 31.42 1.82
N PHE A 360 40.37 31.01 1.38
CA PHE A 360 39.97 29.59 1.36
C PHE A 360 40.83 28.84 0.33
N GLN A 361 40.98 29.35 -0.89
CA GLN A 361 41.77 28.75 -1.96
C GLN A 361 43.22 28.61 -1.57
N LYS A 362 43.81 29.62 -0.91
CA LYS A 362 45.19 29.58 -0.40
C LYS A 362 45.34 28.45 0.62
N LEU A 363 44.43 28.37 1.59
CA LEU A 363 44.46 27.31 2.63
C LEU A 363 44.30 25.90 2.04
N VAL A 364 43.45 25.72 1.01
CA VAL A 364 43.29 24.43 0.29
C VAL A 364 44.63 24.01 -0.33
N LYS A 365 45.34 24.92 -0.98
CA LYS A 365 46.69 24.69 -1.56
C LYS A 365 47.71 24.36 -0.47
N GLU A 366 47.76 25.12 0.61
CA GLU A 366 48.63 24.88 1.76
C GLU A 366 48.40 23.49 2.39
N LEU A 367 47.18 22.99 2.36
CA LEU A 367 46.85 21.64 2.79
C LEU A 367 47.20 20.59 1.75
N GLY A 368 47.71 20.95 0.58
CA GLY A 368 48.02 20.05 -0.53
C GLY A 368 46.77 19.32 -1.06
N LEU A 369 45.64 20.04 -1.17
CA LEU A 369 44.39 19.57 -1.72
C LEU A 369 44.17 20.21 -3.10
N LEU A 370 43.63 19.42 -4.04
CA LEU A 370 43.14 19.96 -5.30
C LEU A 370 41.72 20.53 -5.08
N GLN A 371 41.44 21.69 -5.65
CA GLN A 371 40.09 22.26 -5.56
C GLN A 371 39.26 21.92 -6.80
N SER A 372 38.02 21.60 -6.62
CA SER A 372 37.03 21.39 -7.66
C SER A 372 35.73 22.07 -7.27
N MET A 373 34.99 22.63 -8.23
CA MET A 373 33.72 23.28 -7.98
C MET A 373 32.62 22.70 -8.85
N SER A 374 31.39 22.66 -8.28
CA SER A 374 30.18 22.28 -9.02
C SER A 374 29.93 23.23 -10.19
N ARG A 375 29.29 22.76 -11.23
CA ARG A 375 28.81 23.61 -12.31
C ARG A 375 27.69 24.53 -11.79
N ARG A 376 27.60 25.74 -12.31
CA ARG A 376 26.63 26.74 -11.89
C ARG A 376 25.19 26.19 -12.01
N GLY A 377 24.44 26.30 -10.93
CA GLY A 377 23.04 25.86 -10.88
C GLY A 377 22.81 24.34 -10.87
N ASN A 378 23.86 23.53 -10.75
CA ASN A 378 23.77 22.08 -10.82
C ASN A 378 23.90 21.45 -9.42
N CYS A 379 22.77 21.29 -8.73
CA CYS A 379 22.71 20.70 -7.38
C CYS A 379 23.15 19.21 -7.34
N TRP A 380 23.12 18.51 -8.48
CA TRP A 380 23.56 17.12 -8.55
C TRP A 380 25.07 16.93 -8.35
N ASP A 381 25.85 18.00 -8.54
CA ASP A 381 27.29 17.93 -8.42
C ASP A 381 27.77 17.88 -6.95
N ASN A 382 26.87 18.10 -5.95
CA ASN A 382 27.13 17.94 -4.51
C ASN A 382 26.05 17.11 -3.77
N ALA A 383 25.37 16.21 -4.49
CA ALA A 383 24.23 15.46 -3.99
C ALA A 383 24.46 14.66 -2.68
N PRO A 384 25.63 14.04 -2.39
CA PRO A 384 25.84 13.35 -1.12
C PRO A 384 25.79 14.28 0.09
N GLN A 385 26.31 15.50 -0.05
CA GLN A 385 26.31 16.52 1.02
C GLN A 385 24.89 17.04 1.27
N GLU A 386 24.12 17.31 0.21
CA GLU A 386 22.71 17.68 0.33
C GLU A 386 21.87 16.59 1.02
N SER A 387 22.12 15.33 0.65
CA SER A 387 21.46 14.19 1.29
C SER A 387 21.79 14.10 2.79
N PHE A 388 23.04 14.32 3.16
CA PHE A 388 23.45 14.39 4.57
C PHE A 388 22.72 15.50 5.31
N PHE A 389 22.68 16.71 4.78
CA PHE A 389 21.97 17.82 5.44
C PHE A 389 20.47 17.57 5.57
N GLY A 390 19.85 16.89 4.59
CA GLY A 390 18.47 16.47 4.70
C GLY A 390 18.25 15.54 5.91
N HIS A 391 19.06 14.51 6.04
CA HIS A 391 19.01 13.57 7.17
C HIS A 391 19.32 14.25 8.50
N PHE A 392 20.34 15.09 8.52
CA PHE A 392 20.73 15.85 9.72
C PHE A 392 19.56 16.69 10.24
N LYS A 393 18.94 17.50 9.38
CA LYS A 393 17.80 18.35 9.76
C LYS A 393 16.55 17.58 10.19
N ASP A 394 16.37 16.37 9.70
CA ASP A 394 15.23 15.51 10.05
C ASP A 394 15.48 14.72 11.34
N GLU A 395 16.72 14.31 11.62
CA GLU A 395 17.06 13.40 12.72
C GLU A 395 17.60 14.09 13.97
N ALA A 396 18.24 15.28 13.82
CA ALA A 396 18.76 16.05 14.96
C ALA A 396 17.67 16.91 15.63
N PHE A 397 17.83 17.13 16.93
CA PHE A 397 16.89 17.89 17.74
C PHE A 397 17.18 19.41 17.71
N ILE A 398 17.44 19.98 16.53
CA ILE A 398 17.81 21.39 16.32
C ILE A 398 16.78 22.34 16.90
N LYS A 399 15.50 22.05 16.69
CA LYS A 399 14.39 22.94 17.12
C LYS A 399 14.21 23.00 18.64
N SER A 400 14.65 22.01 19.38
CA SER A 400 14.56 21.95 20.83
C SER A 400 15.69 22.69 21.54
N CYS A 401 16.76 23.06 20.81
CA CYS A 401 17.85 23.84 21.37
C CYS A 401 17.45 25.29 21.59
N THR A 402 17.70 25.84 22.76
CA THR A 402 17.38 27.23 23.14
C THR A 402 18.57 28.17 22.99
N SER A 403 19.79 27.65 23.09
CA SER A 403 21.05 28.36 22.99
C SER A 403 22.00 27.80 21.92
N LEU A 404 22.95 28.64 21.48
CA LEU A 404 24.02 28.21 20.57
C LEU A 404 24.90 27.09 21.18
N ALA A 405 25.10 27.11 22.48
CA ALA A 405 25.86 26.08 23.19
C ALA A 405 25.16 24.72 23.14
N GLU A 406 23.85 24.70 23.42
CA GLU A 406 23.03 23.48 23.27
C GLU A 406 23.00 22.98 21.84
N LEU A 407 22.88 23.89 20.86
CA LEU A 407 22.93 23.53 19.44
C LEU A 407 24.28 22.90 19.08
N LYS A 408 25.40 23.47 19.51
CA LYS A 408 26.74 22.90 19.28
C LYS A 408 26.88 21.53 19.94
N HIS A 409 26.32 21.34 21.14
CA HIS A 409 26.31 20.06 21.83
C HIS A 409 25.50 19.00 21.06
N GLU A 410 24.27 19.36 20.64
CA GLU A 410 23.42 18.46 19.84
C GLU A 410 24.07 18.08 18.51
N ILE A 411 24.70 19.03 17.81
CA ILE A 411 25.45 18.75 16.57
C ILE A 411 26.61 17.77 16.85
N LYS A 412 27.36 17.97 17.92
CA LYS A 412 28.45 17.05 18.30
C LYS A 412 27.94 15.63 18.56
N GLN A 413 26.79 15.50 19.28
CA GLN A 413 26.16 14.21 19.54
C GLN A 413 25.66 13.56 18.24
N TYR A 414 25.04 14.35 17.36
CA TYR A 414 24.59 13.84 16.07
C TYR A 414 25.75 13.38 15.17
N MET A 415 26.84 14.15 15.07
CA MET A 415 28.01 13.76 14.26
C MET A 415 28.64 12.47 14.75
N LYS A 416 28.70 12.26 16.08
CA LYS A 416 29.12 10.99 16.66
C LYS A 416 28.19 9.85 16.28
N TYR A 417 26.88 10.03 16.43
CA TYR A 417 25.87 9.06 16.04
C TYR A 417 25.93 8.75 14.53
N TYR A 418 26.01 9.78 13.69
CA TYR A 418 26.05 9.62 12.23
C TYR A 418 27.26 8.80 11.78
N ASN A 419 28.45 9.10 12.28
CA ASN A 419 29.68 8.45 11.89
C ASN A 419 29.81 7.02 12.43
N HIS A 420 29.35 6.73 13.65
CA HIS A 420 29.62 5.46 14.33
C HIS A 420 28.42 4.52 14.40
N ASP A 421 27.21 5.04 14.51
CA ASP A 421 26.03 4.23 14.81
C ASP A 421 25.00 4.19 13.66
N ARG A 422 24.99 5.23 12.80
CA ARG A 422 24.00 5.35 11.73
C ARG A 422 24.40 4.52 10.51
N CYS A 423 23.83 3.34 10.40
CA CYS A 423 24.03 2.49 9.21
C CYS A 423 23.41 3.10 7.95
N GLN A 424 24.07 2.92 6.82
CA GLN A 424 23.62 3.41 5.51
C GLN A 424 23.47 2.26 4.51
N TRP A 425 22.38 2.26 3.75
CA TRP A 425 22.10 1.17 2.82
C TRP A 425 23.16 1.02 1.72
N ASN A 426 23.61 2.17 1.21
CA ASN A 426 24.63 2.24 0.15
C ASN A 426 26.06 1.97 0.63
N LEU A 427 26.27 1.87 1.94
CA LEU A 427 27.55 1.50 2.57
C LEU A 427 27.48 0.04 3.10
N LYS A 428 26.88 -0.87 2.35
CA LYS A 428 26.72 -2.28 2.75
C LYS A 428 26.08 -2.44 4.13
N LYS A 429 25.16 -1.53 4.50
CA LYS A 429 24.48 -1.48 5.80
C LYS A 429 25.43 -1.20 6.98
N MET A 430 26.61 -0.64 6.74
CA MET A 430 27.57 -0.22 7.75
C MET A 430 27.42 1.26 8.09
N SER A 431 27.95 1.68 9.23
CA SER A 431 28.17 3.09 9.51
C SER A 431 29.37 3.63 8.71
N PRO A 432 29.48 4.95 8.50
CA PRO A 432 30.60 5.55 7.78
C PRO A 432 31.98 5.08 8.24
N VAL A 433 32.21 5.06 9.55
CA VAL A 433 33.49 4.60 10.14
C VAL A 433 33.72 3.11 9.92
N GLN A 434 32.69 2.29 10.07
CA GLN A 434 32.78 0.85 9.80
C GLN A 434 33.09 0.59 8.33
N PHE A 435 32.45 1.32 7.44
CA PHE A 435 32.70 1.19 6.00
C PHE A 435 34.08 1.67 5.60
N ARG A 436 34.60 2.73 6.22
CA ARG A 436 36.02 3.12 6.04
C ARG A 436 36.97 2.00 6.46
N ALA A 437 36.76 1.42 7.63
CA ALA A 437 37.60 0.31 8.11
C ALA A 437 37.52 -0.91 7.16
N TYR A 438 36.34 -1.17 6.60
CA TYR A 438 36.15 -2.21 5.59
C TYR A 438 36.98 -1.91 4.33
N LEU A 439 36.89 -0.69 3.75
CA LEU A 439 37.64 -0.32 2.57
C LEU A 439 39.14 -0.39 2.77
N LEU A 440 39.64 0.05 3.94
CA LEU A 440 41.08 0.00 4.27
C LEU A 440 41.63 -1.42 4.48
N LYS A 441 40.76 -2.40 4.74
CA LYS A 441 41.15 -3.82 4.83
C LYS A 441 41.11 -4.53 3.48
N THR A 442 40.34 -4.00 2.53
CA THR A 442 40.13 -4.61 1.22
C THR A 442 40.95 -3.94 0.12
N ALA A 443 41.63 -2.82 0.41
CA ALA A 443 42.61 -2.14 -0.46
C ALA A 443 44.03 -2.63 -0.14
#